data_1ecbbee125a5131d5fade4bd3b16d72e
#
_entry.id   1ecbbee125a5131d5fade4bd3b16d72e
#
_cell.length_a   1.000
_cell.length_b   1.000
_cell.length_c   1.000
_cell.angle_alpha   90.00
_cell.angle_beta   90.00
_cell.angle_gamma   90.00
#
_symmetry.space_group_name_H-M   'P 1'
#
loop_
_entity.id
_entity.type
_entity.pdbx_description
1 polymer ?
#
loop_
_entity_poly.entity_id
_entity_poly.type
_entity_poly.pdbx_seq_one_letter_code
_entity_poly.pdbx_strand_id
1 'polypeptide(L)'
;MEGTHYPRHFVDFTVFLCQKYGVDRNRLFVEYSSGLPPPLAGPRTGYYEGLLSYREKDGHPEFLITVFKASREPLLTLAHEFAHLVKNLKSGNFDKHLRPPDDSAEKALDEQALNDLAEFQSTE
;
A
#
# COMPACT_ATOMS: atom_id res chain seq x y z
N MET A 1 -25.57 -2.09 -2.93
CA MET A 1 -24.84 -2.49 -2.57
C MET A 1 -24.25 -2.19 -1.75
N GLU A 2 -24.44 -2.57 -1.34
CA GLU A 2 -23.78 -2.25 -0.65
C GLU A 2 -22.55 -2.14 -0.97
N GLY A 3 -22.10 -1.62 -1.40
CA GLY A 3 -20.76 -1.52 -1.82
C GLY A 3 -19.81 -1.34 -0.68
N THR A 4 -18.56 -1.58 -0.94
CA THR A 4 -17.52 -1.33 0.05
C THR A 4 -17.39 0.16 0.25
N HIS A 5 -17.49 0.59 1.51
CA HIS A 5 -17.26 1.97 1.84
C HIS A 5 -15.78 2.19 2.10
N TYR A 6 -15.12 2.89 1.19
CA TYR A 6 -13.73 3.26 1.40
C TYR A 6 -13.60 4.31 2.49
N PRO A 7 -12.50 4.35 3.23
CA PRO A 7 -12.27 5.42 4.17
C PRO A 7 -12.31 6.78 3.48
N ARG A 8 -12.65 7.80 4.24
CA ARG A 8 -12.69 9.17 3.73
C ARG A 8 -11.32 9.54 3.15
N HIS A 9 -11.31 10.21 2.02
CA HIS A 9 -10.10 10.64 1.29
C HIS A 9 -9.23 9.51 0.75
N PHE A 10 -9.70 8.27 0.79
CA PHE A 10 -8.89 7.13 0.35
C PHE A 10 -8.52 7.23 -1.14
N VAL A 11 -9.50 7.54 -1.97
CA VAL A 11 -9.29 7.73 -3.41
C VAL A 11 -8.43 8.94 -3.68
N ASP A 12 -8.72 10.06 -3.02
CA ASP A 12 -7.98 11.31 -3.20
C ASP A 12 -6.52 11.15 -2.83
N PHE A 13 -6.24 10.44 -1.75
CA PHE A 13 -4.88 10.17 -1.32
C PHE A 13 -4.14 9.27 -2.32
N THR A 14 -4.84 8.28 -2.87
CA THR A 14 -4.27 7.41 -3.92
C THR A 14 -3.85 8.25 -5.12
N VAL A 15 -4.72 9.15 -5.58
CA VAL A 15 -4.42 10.06 -6.69
C VAL A 15 -3.19 10.93 -6.38
N PHE A 16 -3.17 11.50 -5.17
CA PHE A 16 -2.05 12.32 -4.72
C PHE A 16 -0.72 11.55 -4.79
N LEU A 17 -0.71 10.33 -4.27
CA LEU A 17 0.51 9.51 -4.28
C LEU A 17 0.94 9.14 -5.70
N CYS A 18 0.00 8.79 -6.56
CA CYS A 18 0.31 8.49 -7.96
C CYS A 18 0.93 9.68 -8.67
N GLN A 19 0.40 10.86 -8.44
CA GLN A 19 0.93 12.09 -9.03
C GLN A 19 2.32 12.43 -8.48
N LYS A 20 2.49 12.29 -7.19
CA LYS A 20 3.77 12.60 -6.53
C LYS A 20 4.91 11.71 -7.04
N TYR A 21 4.63 10.43 -7.22
CA TYR A 21 5.68 9.46 -7.57
C TYR A 21 5.65 9.02 -9.04
N GLY A 22 4.77 9.59 -9.84
CA GLY A 22 4.71 9.26 -11.27
C GLY A 22 4.23 7.84 -11.55
N VAL A 23 3.32 7.32 -10.73
CA VAL A 23 2.77 5.98 -10.91
C VAL A 23 1.52 6.06 -11.79
N ASP A 24 1.44 5.16 -12.79
CA ASP A 24 0.30 5.12 -13.70
C ASP A 24 -0.93 4.55 -12.96
N ARG A 25 -1.95 5.38 -12.79
CA ARG A 25 -3.19 4.98 -12.12
C ARG A 25 -3.91 3.84 -12.81
N ASN A 26 -3.71 3.68 -14.10
CA ASN A 26 -4.34 2.59 -14.87
C ASN A 26 -3.72 1.23 -14.56
N ARG A 27 -2.58 1.24 -13.90
CA ARG A 27 -1.86 0.02 -13.51
C ARG A 27 -1.95 -0.27 -12.02
N LEU A 28 -2.60 0.60 -11.26
CA LEU A 28 -2.71 0.45 -9.81
C LEU A 28 -4.16 0.25 -9.40
N PHE A 29 -4.40 -0.81 -8.65
CA PHE A 29 -5.71 -1.10 -8.07
C PHE A 29 -5.57 -1.06 -6.55
N VAL A 30 -6.53 -0.45 -5.88
CA VAL A 30 -6.54 -0.35 -4.43
C VAL A 30 -7.83 -0.95 -3.91
N GLU A 31 -7.72 -1.86 -2.97
CA GLU A 31 -8.84 -2.57 -2.38
C GLU A 31 -8.91 -2.33 -0.88
N TYR A 32 -10.09 -2.07 -0.36
CA TYR A 32 -10.34 -2.00 1.08
C TYR A 32 -11.12 -3.27 1.46
N SER A 33 -10.41 -4.24 2.04
CA SER A 33 -10.89 -5.60 2.17
C SER A 33 -11.45 -5.91 3.56
N SER A 34 -12.61 -6.56 3.59
CA SER A 34 -13.17 -7.09 4.83
C SER A 34 -12.66 -8.51 5.13
N GLY A 35 -11.80 -9.05 4.29
CA GLY A 35 -11.22 -10.37 4.51
C GLY A 35 -10.31 -10.40 5.72
N LEU A 36 -9.98 -11.61 6.16
CA LEU A 36 -9.04 -11.79 7.27
C LEU A 36 -7.63 -11.46 6.79
N PRO A 37 -6.91 -10.58 7.50
CA PRO A 37 -5.54 -10.32 7.14
C PRO A 37 -4.65 -11.54 7.43
N PRO A 38 -3.63 -11.79 6.59
CA PRO A 38 -2.72 -12.90 6.85
C PRO A 38 -1.80 -12.58 8.04
N PRO A 39 -1.36 -13.62 8.77
CA PRO A 39 -0.42 -13.40 9.86
C PRO A 39 0.93 -12.93 9.33
N LEU A 40 1.67 -12.20 10.17
CA LEU A 40 3.00 -11.74 9.82
C LEU A 40 3.93 -12.94 9.59
N ALA A 41 4.79 -12.83 8.57
CA ALA A 41 5.77 -13.86 8.27
C ALA A 41 6.89 -13.86 9.32
N GLY A 42 7.52 -15.01 9.52
CA GLY A 42 8.63 -15.17 10.43
C GLY A 42 8.17 -15.29 11.89
N PRO A 43 9.05 -14.97 12.84
CA PRO A 43 8.74 -15.14 14.27
C PRO A 43 7.86 -14.06 14.88
N ARG A 44 7.46 -13.06 14.11
CA ARG A 44 6.63 -11.96 14.61
C ARG A 44 5.20 -12.42 14.84
N THR A 45 4.55 -11.77 15.80
CA THR A 45 3.11 -11.99 16.06
C THR A 45 2.30 -10.84 15.48
N GLY A 46 1.06 -11.12 15.14
CA GLY A 46 0.15 -10.13 14.60
C GLY A 46 -0.21 -10.43 13.15
N TYR A 47 -0.82 -9.43 12.51
CA TYR A 47 -1.34 -9.58 11.14
C TYR A 47 -0.92 -8.38 10.30
N TYR A 48 -0.82 -8.58 9.00
CA TYR A 48 -0.59 -7.48 8.07
C TYR A 48 -1.80 -6.57 8.04
N GLU A 49 -1.59 -5.26 8.08
CA GLU A 49 -2.67 -4.29 7.91
C GLU A 49 -2.92 -3.98 6.45
N GLY A 50 -1.93 -4.22 5.61
CA GLY A 50 -2.05 -4.08 4.17
C GLY A 50 -1.06 -4.96 3.44
N LEU A 51 -1.27 -5.12 2.14
CA LEU A 51 -0.41 -5.93 1.28
C LEU A 51 -0.24 -5.24 -0.06
N LEU A 52 0.92 -5.45 -0.66
CA LEU A 52 1.20 -5.09 -2.04
C LEU A 52 1.40 -6.37 -2.84
N SER A 53 0.64 -6.52 -3.91
CA SER A 53 0.75 -7.65 -4.83
C SER A 53 0.93 -7.14 -6.24
N TYR A 54 1.43 -7.98 -7.13
CA TYR A 54 1.46 -7.60 -8.53
C TYR A 54 1.24 -8.79 -9.44
N ARG A 55 0.86 -8.48 -10.67
CA ARG A 55 0.72 -9.48 -11.75
C ARG A 55 1.13 -8.84 -13.06
N GLU A 56 1.44 -9.67 -14.05
CA GLU A 56 1.64 -9.19 -15.40
C GLU A 56 0.36 -9.37 -16.20
N LYS A 57 0.03 -8.34 -16.97
CA LYS A 57 -1.08 -8.39 -17.91
C LYS A 57 -0.62 -7.75 -19.20
N ASP A 58 -0.69 -8.52 -20.29
CA ASP A 58 -0.28 -8.06 -21.63
C ASP A 58 1.17 -7.54 -21.65
N GLY A 59 2.06 -8.20 -20.88
CA GLY A 59 3.47 -7.82 -20.80
C GLY A 59 3.77 -6.63 -19.93
N HIS A 60 2.76 -6.11 -19.19
CA HIS A 60 2.93 -4.95 -18.32
C HIS A 60 2.58 -5.30 -16.88
N PRO A 61 3.31 -4.76 -15.89
CA PRO A 61 2.97 -5.01 -14.50
C PRO A 61 1.73 -4.23 -14.09
N GLU A 62 0.88 -4.89 -13.31
CA GLU A 62 -0.24 -4.25 -12.62
C GLU A 62 -0.05 -4.50 -11.13
N PHE A 63 -0.43 -3.52 -10.31
CA PHE A 63 -0.20 -3.55 -8.87
C PHE A 63 -1.53 -3.50 -8.13
N LEU A 64 -1.61 -4.27 -7.04
CA LEU A 64 -2.76 -4.24 -6.16
C LEU A 64 -2.29 -3.93 -4.75
N ILE A 65 -2.81 -2.86 -4.17
CA ILE A 65 -2.63 -2.56 -2.76
C ILE A 65 -3.92 -2.95 -2.06
N THR A 66 -3.82 -3.85 -1.09
CA THR A 66 -4.95 -4.25 -0.26
C THR A 66 -4.76 -3.64 1.12
N VAL A 67 -5.76 -2.88 1.57
CA VAL A 67 -5.81 -2.37 2.94
C VAL A 67 -6.94 -3.10 3.64
N PHE A 68 -6.65 -3.75 4.76
CA PHE A 68 -7.66 -4.51 5.49
C PHE A 68 -8.47 -3.60 6.40
N LYS A 69 -9.76 -3.88 6.54
CA LYS A 69 -10.63 -3.10 7.42
C LYS A 69 -10.20 -3.13 8.87
N ALA A 70 -9.42 -4.14 9.25
CA ALA A 70 -8.84 -4.23 10.58
C ALA A 70 -7.75 -3.19 10.83
N SER A 71 -7.25 -2.53 9.79
CA SER A 71 -6.23 -1.50 9.95
C SER A 71 -6.78 -0.32 10.76
N ARG A 72 -6.02 0.11 11.75
CA ARG A 72 -6.40 1.24 12.59
C ARG A 72 -6.24 2.58 11.87
N GLU A 73 -5.31 2.64 10.94
CA GLU A 73 -4.99 3.86 10.20
C GLU A 73 -4.90 3.53 8.71
N PRO A 74 -6.06 3.36 8.05
CA PRO A 74 -6.05 2.89 6.66
C PRO A 74 -5.30 3.79 5.69
N LEU A 75 -5.33 5.11 5.88
CA LEU A 75 -4.56 6.01 5.00
C LEU A 75 -3.07 5.82 5.19
N LEU A 76 -2.61 5.66 6.42
CA LEU A 76 -1.20 5.42 6.69
C LEU A 76 -0.76 4.06 6.13
N THR A 77 -1.61 3.04 6.27
CA THR A 77 -1.35 1.72 5.70
C THR A 77 -1.25 1.80 4.18
N LEU A 78 -2.15 2.53 3.54
CA LEU A 78 -2.10 2.77 2.09
C LEU A 78 -0.78 3.42 1.70
N ALA A 79 -0.36 4.46 2.43
CA ALA A 79 0.90 5.15 2.15
C ALA A 79 2.10 4.22 2.33
N HIS A 80 2.08 3.37 3.33
CA HIS A 80 3.16 2.41 3.59
C HIS A 80 3.29 1.40 2.44
N GLU A 81 2.18 0.82 1.99
CA GLU A 81 2.20 -0.11 0.86
C GLU A 81 2.59 0.60 -0.43
N PHE A 82 2.17 1.85 -0.60
CA PHE A 82 2.58 2.65 -1.74
C PHE A 82 4.09 2.92 -1.72
N ALA A 83 4.68 3.11 -0.54
CA ALA A 83 6.13 3.27 -0.40
C ALA A 83 6.87 2.01 -0.85
N HIS A 84 6.34 0.81 -0.52
CA HIS A 84 6.88 -0.44 -1.04
C HIS A 84 6.81 -0.48 -2.57
N LEU A 85 5.69 -0.06 -3.14
CA LEU A 85 5.52 -0.01 -4.60
C LEU A 85 6.57 0.88 -5.24
N VAL A 86 6.78 2.08 -4.72
CA VAL A 86 7.77 3.03 -5.25
C VAL A 86 9.17 2.43 -5.18
N LYS A 87 9.51 1.82 -4.06
CA LYS A 87 10.81 1.16 -3.88
C LYS A 87 11.00 0.04 -4.91
N ASN A 88 9.98 -0.78 -5.11
CA ASN A 88 10.03 -1.90 -6.07
C ASN A 88 10.14 -1.41 -7.51
N LEU A 89 9.46 -0.31 -7.85
CA LEU A 89 9.56 0.27 -9.18
C LEU A 89 10.96 0.80 -9.44
N LYS A 90 11.60 1.41 -8.45
CA LYS A 90 12.97 1.93 -8.60
C LYS A 90 13.99 0.82 -8.76
N SER A 91 13.82 -0.28 -8.05
CA SER A 91 14.75 -1.40 -8.10
C SER A 91 14.47 -2.38 -9.23
N GLY A 92 13.26 -2.34 -9.80
CA GLY A 92 12.79 -3.31 -10.78
C GLY A 92 12.51 -4.69 -10.17
N ASN A 93 12.45 -4.77 -8.86
CA ASN A 93 12.31 -6.04 -8.16
C ASN A 93 10.90 -6.17 -7.56
N PHE A 94 10.09 -7.04 -8.14
CA PHE A 94 8.70 -7.25 -7.73
C PHE A 94 8.55 -8.58 -7.02
N ASP A 95 8.47 -8.52 -5.69
CA ASP A 95 8.29 -9.71 -4.88
C ASP A 95 6.85 -10.19 -4.91
N LYS A 96 6.66 -11.44 -5.26
CA LYS A 96 5.35 -12.09 -5.28
C LYS A 96 5.02 -12.79 -3.96
N HIS A 97 6.00 -12.90 -3.07
CA HIS A 97 5.85 -13.65 -1.83
C HIS A 97 5.96 -12.73 -0.63
N LEU A 98 5.20 -13.05 0.40
CA LEU A 98 5.32 -12.35 1.67
C LEU A 98 6.66 -12.68 2.30
N ARG A 99 7.35 -11.66 2.79
CA ARG A 99 8.63 -11.82 3.46
C ARG A 99 8.54 -11.31 4.88
N PRO A 100 9.38 -11.82 5.79
CA PRO A 100 9.46 -11.22 7.11
C PRO A 100 9.87 -9.75 6.99
N PRO A 101 9.26 -8.85 7.77
CA PRO A 101 9.64 -7.45 7.73
C PRO A 101 11.09 -7.27 8.14
N ASP A 102 11.79 -6.37 7.43
CA ASP A 102 13.13 -5.93 7.80
C ASP A 102 12.97 -4.61 8.57
N ASP A 103 13.40 -4.59 9.82
CA ASP A 103 13.15 -3.44 10.70
C ASP A 103 13.71 -2.13 10.15
N SER A 104 14.92 -2.14 9.60
CA SER A 104 15.53 -0.91 9.06
C SER A 104 14.79 -0.42 7.82
N ALA A 105 14.48 -1.31 6.91
CA ALA A 105 13.76 -0.96 5.68
C ALA A 105 12.33 -0.51 6.00
N GLU A 106 11.66 -1.24 6.90
CA GLU A 106 10.29 -0.89 7.29
C GLU A 106 10.23 0.46 7.98
N LYS A 107 11.22 0.80 8.81
CA LYS A 107 11.28 2.09 9.46
C LYS A 107 11.37 3.24 8.45
N ALA A 108 12.22 3.09 7.44
CA ALA A 108 12.35 4.10 6.39
C ALA A 108 11.05 4.27 5.61
N LEU A 109 10.36 3.17 5.30
CA LEU A 109 9.08 3.20 4.61
C LEU A 109 7.99 3.82 5.47
N ASP A 110 7.99 3.53 6.77
CA ASP A 110 7.05 4.15 7.71
C ASP A 110 7.25 5.67 7.78
N GLU A 111 8.49 6.12 7.82
CA GLU A 111 8.79 7.56 7.81
C GLU A 111 8.32 8.22 6.52
N GLN A 112 8.55 7.58 5.38
CA GLN A 112 8.06 8.08 4.10
C GLN A 112 6.53 8.16 4.09
N ALA A 113 5.86 7.12 4.60
CA ALA A 113 4.41 7.08 4.67
C ALA A 113 3.84 8.20 5.55
N LEU A 114 4.44 8.43 6.70
CA LEU A 114 4.03 9.51 7.60
C LEU A 114 4.20 10.87 6.94
N ASN A 115 5.31 11.09 6.25
CA ASN A 115 5.57 12.35 5.55
C ASN A 115 4.58 12.57 4.41
N ASP A 116 4.29 11.52 3.65
CA ASP A 116 3.35 11.61 2.53
C ASP A 116 1.94 11.92 3.02
N LEU A 117 1.52 11.26 4.11
CA LEU A 117 0.20 11.52 4.69
C LEU A 117 0.10 12.94 5.22
N ALA A 118 1.13 13.41 5.93
CA ALA A 118 1.17 14.77 6.45
C ALA A 118 1.12 15.79 5.32
N GLU A 119 1.85 15.56 4.24
CA GLU A 119 1.83 16.43 3.08
C GLU A 119 0.44 16.49 2.45
N PHE A 120 -0.19 15.34 2.27
CA PHE A 120 -1.56 15.28 1.72
C PHE A 120 -2.54 16.04 2.61
N GLN A 121 -2.47 15.82 3.91
CA GLN A 121 -3.39 16.47 4.86
C GLN A 121 -3.19 17.99 4.90
N SER A 122 -1.98 18.46 4.66
CA SER A 122 -1.71 19.90 4.64
C SER A 122 -2.22 20.59 3.37
N THR A 123 -2.56 19.83 2.33
CA THR A 123 -3.10 20.39 1.08
C THR A 123 -4.62 20.39 1.03
N GLU A 124 -5.26 19.80 2.02
CA GLU A 124 -6.72 19.74 2.05
C GLU A 124 -7.37 21.05 2.44
#